data_6246bbed8d9413eecb52673bdc57f828
#
_entry.id   6246bbed8d9413eecb52673bdc57f828
#
_cell.length_a   1.000
_cell.length_b   1.000
_cell.length_c   1.000
_cell.angle_alpha   90.00
_cell.angle_beta   90.00
_cell.angle_gamma   90.00
#
_symmetry.space_group_name_H-M   'P 1'
#
loop_
_entity.id
_entity.type
_entity.pdbx_description
1 polymer ?
#
loop_
_entity_poly.entity_id
_entity_poly.type
_entity_poly.pdbx_seq_one_letter_code
_entity_poly.pdbx_strand_id
1 'polypeptide(L)'
;MAFCTVCGAQTPDGSSVCPACSRAGAPAVRPAQAAAGGLTDNVAGMLAYVTIIPAIIFLVIEPYNKSRFIRFHAFQSIFFAIAWTALWVVLSFIVHIPFLGWLTILIWPLIGLAGLVIWIVLLLKANQGQMWKLPVIGDMAEKQAGA
;
A
#
# COMPACT_ATOMS: atom_id res chain seq x y z
N MET A 1 -19.83 6.97 28.36
CA MET A 1 -19.91 5.61 27.80
C MET A 1 -19.09 5.59 26.53
N ALA A 2 -18.10 4.72 26.45
CA ALA A 2 -17.28 4.56 25.26
C ALA A 2 -17.72 3.31 24.49
N PHE A 3 -17.44 3.29 23.19
CA PHE A 3 -17.75 2.14 22.34
C PHE A 3 -16.44 1.48 21.87
N CYS A 4 -16.42 0.16 21.82
CA CYS A 4 -15.29 -0.59 21.31
C CYS A 4 -15.03 -0.24 19.85
N THR A 5 -13.83 0.20 19.53
CA THR A 5 -13.43 0.58 18.16
C THR A 5 -13.34 -0.61 17.18
N VAL A 6 -13.39 -1.84 17.70
CA VAL A 6 -13.30 -3.07 16.88
C VAL A 6 -14.68 -3.67 16.58
N CYS A 7 -15.58 -3.74 17.56
CA CYS A 7 -16.88 -4.42 17.39
C CYS A 7 -18.10 -3.52 17.66
N GLY A 8 -17.92 -2.26 18.09
CA GLY A 8 -19.01 -1.34 18.40
C GLY A 8 -19.75 -1.61 19.71
N ALA A 9 -19.35 -2.61 20.51
CA ALA A 9 -19.98 -2.90 21.80
C ALA A 9 -19.65 -1.81 22.84
N GLN A 10 -20.60 -1.52 23.74
CA GLN A 10 -20.35 -0.56 24.83
C GLN A 10 -19.29 -1.10 25.80
N THR A 11 -18.33 -0.24 26.13
CA THR A 11 -17.29 -0.55 27.13
C THR A 11 -17.61 0.19 28.42
N PRO A 12 -17.79 -0.53 29.56
CA PRO A 12 -18.18 0.09 30.84
C PRO A 12 -17.09 1.00 31.42
N ASP A 13 -15.81 0.73 31.12
CA ASP A 13 -14.65 1.37 31.75
C ASP A 13 -14.00 2.46 30.90
N GLY A 14 -14.69 2.96 29.86
CA GLY A 14 -14.13 3.99 28.98
C GLY A 14 -12.95 3.52 28.12
N SER A 15 -12.64 2.23 28.14
CA SER A 15 -11.57 1.64 27.29
C SER A 15 -11.97 1.64 25.82
N SER A 16 -11.00 1.90 24.94
CA SER A 16 -11.22 1.91 23.49
C SER A 16 -11.43 0.53 22.87
N VAL A 17 -11.16 -0.54 23.60
CA VAL A 17 -11.29 -1.94 23.14
C VAL A 17 -11.96 -2.78 24.22
N CYS A 18 -12.98 -3.56 23.88
CA CYS A 18 -13.65 -4.42 24.84
C CYS A 18 -12.78 -5.65 25.19
N PRO A 19 -12.96 -6.26 26.38
CA PRO A 19 -12.18 -7.43 26.83
C PRO A 19 -12.26 -8.64 25.88
N ALA A 20 -13.35 -8.78 25.14
CA ALA A 20 -13.50 -9.85 24.15
C ALA A 20 -12.59 -9.62 22.91
N CYS A 21 -12.48 -8.40 22.42
CA CYS A 21 -11.61 -8.06 21.30
C CYS A 21 -10.13 -8.05 21.69
N SER A 22 -9.78 -7.69 22.94
CA SER A 22 -8.42 -7.73 23.41
C SER A 22 -7.89 -9.16 23.59
N ARG A 23 -8.74 -10.13 23.96
CA ARG A 23 -8.40 -11.55 24.08
C ARG A 23 -8.31 -12.26 22.72
N ALA A 24 -9.07 -11.83 21.73
CA ALA A 24 -9.15 -12.51 20.45
C ALA A 24 -7.94 -12.23 19.54
N GLY A 25 -6.98 -11.38 19.95
CA GLY A 25 -5.83 -10.99 19.10
C GLY A 25 -6.27 -10.42 17.75
N ALA A 26 -7.51 -9.91 17.68
CA ALA A 26 -8.03 -9.33 16.45
C ALA A 26 -7.09 -8.21 16.01
N PRO A 27 -6.63 -8.21 14.74
CA PRO A 27 -5.86 -7.09 14.22
C PRO A 27 -6.71 -5.84 14.45
N ALA A 28 -6.20 -4.90 15.24
CA ALA A 28 -6.87 -3.64 15.48
C ALA A 28 -7.11 -3.00 14.11
N VAL A 29 -8.34 -3.06 13.63
CA VAL A 29 -8.79 -2.20 12.54
C VAL A 29 -8.73 -0.80 13.14
N ARG A 30 -7.59 -0.13 12.97
CA ARG A 30 -7.46 1.27 13.36
C ARG A 30 -8.54 2.02 12.58
N PRO A 31 -9.47 2.72 13.26
CA PRO A 31 -10.35 3.61 12.55
C PRO A 31 -9.45 4.50 11.69
N ALA A 32 -9.83 4.69 10.43
CA ALA A 32 -9.12 5.56 9.50
C ALA A 32 -8.95 6.93 10.19
N GLN A 33 -7.74 7.19 10.69
CA GLN A 33 -7.44 8.48 11.28
C GLN A 33 -7.48 9.48 10.11
N ALA A 34 -8.37 10.45 10.21
CA ALA A 34 -8.33 11.58 9.31
C ALA A 34 -6.98 12.27 9.50
N ALA A 35 -6.12 12.21 8.49
CA ALA A 35 -4.94 13.06 8.46
C ALA A 35 -5.42 14.51 8.63
N ALA A 36 -4.72 15.31 9.42
CA ALA A 36 -5.11 16.69 9.71
C ALA A 36 -5.25 17.60 8.47
N GLY A 37 -5.05 17.07 7.28
CA GLY A 37 -5.20 17.74 5.97
C GLY A 37 -6.48 17.40 5.20
N GLY A 38 -7.49 16.75 5.83
CA GLY A 38 -8.80 16.50 5.21
C GLY A 38 -8.94 15.19 4.44
N LEU A 39 -7.86 14.47 4.11
CA LEU A 39 -7.91 13.12 3.55
C LEU A 39 -7.74 12.09 4.67
N THR A 40 -8.50 10.99 4.60
CA THR A 40 -8.27 9.85 5.50
C THR A 40 -6.98 9.14 5.10
N ASP A 41 -6.28 8.54 6.06
CA ASP A 41 -5.04 7.79 5.82
C ASP A 41 -5.23 6.72 4.73
N ASN A 42 -6.38 6.05 4.71
CA ASN A 42 -6.70 5.02 3.72
C ASN A 42 -6.77 5.61 2.30
N VAL A 43 -7.42 6.76 2.15
CA VAL A 43 -7.52 7.45 0.85
C VAL A 43 -6.15 7.97 0.41
N ALA A 44 -5.37 8.54 1.32
CA ALA A 44 -4.02 8.99 1.01
C ALA A 44 -3.11 7.81 0.62
N GLY A 45 -3.18 6.68 1.35
CA GLY A 45 -2.46 5.45 0.99
C GLY A 45 -2.86 4.88 -0.37
N MET A 46 -4.14 4.92 -0.71
CA MET A 46 -4.63 4.52 -2.04
C MET A 46 -4.15 5.49 -3.13
N LEU A 47 -4.24 6.79 -2.91
CA LEU A 47 -3.80 7.81 -3.88
C LEU A 47 -2.30 7.71 -4.18
N ALA A 48 -1.48 7.24 -3.24
CA ALA A 48 -0.06 7.02 -3.48
C ALA A 48 0.23 6.02 -4.62
N TYR A 49 -0.74 5.17 -5.00
CA TYR A 49 -0.59 4.23 -6.12
C TYR A 49 -1.15 4.74 -7.44
N VAL A 50 -1.87 5.85 -7.46
CA VAL A 50 -2.44 6.39 -8.70
C VAL A 50 -1.33 6.86 -9.64
N THR A 51 -0.37 7.61 -9.10
CA THR A 51 0.88 7.98 -9.79
C THR A 51 2.00 8.17 -8.78
N ILE A 52 3.24 8.26 -9.27
CA ILE A 52 4.41 8.51 -8.42
C ILE A 52 4.38 9.91 -7.77
N ILE A 53 3.69 10.87 -8.39
CA ILE A 53 3.63 12.26 -7.93
C ILE A 53 2.95 12.39 -6.57
N PRO A 54 1.72 11.89 -6.33
CA PRO A 54 1.13 11.88 -5.00
C PRO A 54 1.97 11.14 -3.96
N ALA A 55 2.63 10.04 -4.33
CA ALA A 55 3.50 9.32 -3.41
C ALA A 55 4.63 10.21 -2.89
N ILE A 56 5.30 10.96 -3.78
CA ILE A 56 6.36 11.91 -3.39
C ILE A 56 5.78 13.05 -2.56
N ILE A 57 4.64 13.60 -2.96
CA ILE A 57 3.96 14.69 -2.25
C ILE A 57 3.67 14.28 -0.80
N PHE A 58 3.12 13.09 -0.59
CA PHE A 58 2.80 12.60 0.76
C PHE A 58 4.03 12.32 1.62
N LEU A 59 5.19 12.07 1.03
CA LEU A 59 6.44 11.94 1.79
C LEU A 59 7.02 13.29 2.22
N VAL A 60 6.70 14.38 1.53
CA VAL A 60 7.26 15.72 1.79
C VAL A 60 6.32 16.58 2.63
N ILE A 61 5.01 16.51 2.35
CA ILE A 61 4.04 17.43 2.96
C ILE A 61 3.56 16.90 4.31
N GLU A 62 3.63 17.77 5.34
CA GLU A 62 2.94 17.55 6.60
C GLU A 62 1.41 17.77 6.43
N PRO A 63 0.57 16.99 7.07
CA PRO A 63 0.84 15.99 8.13
C PRO A 63 1.05 14.56 7.60
N TYR A 64 0.96 14.31 6.30
CA TYR A 64 0.96 12.98 5.69
C TYR A 64 2.27 12.21 5.92
N ASN A 65 3.41 12.93 5.91
CA ASN A 65 4.73 12.35 6.15
C ASN A 65 4.94 11.82 7.58
N LYS A 66 4.05 12.14 8.52
CA LYS A 66 4.10 11.64 9.92
C LYS A 66 3.34 10.32 10.09
N SER A 67 2.45 9.97 9.16
CA SER A 67 1.73 8.71 9.19
C SER A 67 2.60 7.58 8.65
N ARG A 68 2.94 6.60 9.50
CA ARG A 68 3.68 5.40 9.09
C ARG A 68 2.95 4.65 7.98
N PHE A 69 1.62 4.63 8.02
CA PHE A 69 0.80 3.98 7.02
C PHE A 69 0.96 4.63 5.63
N ILE A 70 0.85 5.95 5.56
CA ILE A 70 0.99 6.69 4.30
C ILE A 70 2.42 6.57 3.76
N ARG A 71 3.43 6.72 4.62
CA ARG A 71 4.84 6.53 4.25
C ARG A 71 5.09 5.14 3.66
N PHE A 72 4.56 4.10 4.30
CA PHE A 72 4.70 2.72 3.81
C PHE A 72 4.15 2.58 2.39
N HIS A 73 2.91 3.01 2.14
CA HIS A 73 2.29 2.93 0.82
C HIS A 73 2.99 3.80 -0.22
N ALA A 74 3.45 4.98 0.16
CA ALA A 74 4.20 5.87 -0.72
C ALA A 74 5.55 5.25 -1.14
N PHE A 75 6.35 4.72 -0.22
CA PHE A 75 7.59 4.04 -0.55
C PHE A 75 7.35 2.77 -1.37
N GLN A 76 6.35 1.96 -1.00
CA GLN A 76 6.02 0.76 -1.76
C GLN A 76 5.59 1.08 -3.20
N SER A 77 4.83 2.15 -3.40
CA SER A 77 4.44 2.65 -4.73
C SER A 77 5.65 3.07 -5.57
N ILE A 78 6.58 3.83 -4.98
CA ILE A 78 7.80 4.26 -5.66
C ILE A 78 8.67 3.06 -6.04
N PHE A 79 8.93 2.15 -5.10
CA PHE A 79 9.73 0.96 -5.38
C PHE A 79 9.06 0.03 -6.40
N PHE A 80 7.73 -0.10 -6.36
CA PHE A 80 6.98 -0.84 -7.36
C PHE A 80 7.12 -0.20 -8.75
N ALA A 81 7.00 1.12 -8.86
CA ALA A 81 7.17 1.83 -10.13
C ALA A 81 8.59 1.68 -10.69
N ILE A 82 9.61 1.76 -9.84
CA ILE A 82 11.01 1.55 -10.25
C ILE A 82 11.22 0.12 -10.74
N ALA A 83 10.78 -0.88 -9.97
CA ALA A 83 10.92 -2.29 -10.33
C ALA A 83 10.16 -2.61 -11.64
N TRP A 84 8.97 -2.05 -11.79
CA TRP A 84 8.15 -2.20 -12.99
C TRP A 84 8.81 -1.57 -14.22
N THR A 85 9.35 -0.36 -14.08
CA THR A 85 10.09 0.32 -15.16
C THR A 85 11.36 -0.47 -15.52
N ALA A 86 12.10 -0.95 -14.53
CA ALA A 86 13.29 -1.77 -14.77
C ALA A 86 12.95 -3.07 -15.53
N LEU A 87 11.85 -3.74 -15.15
CA LEU A 87 11.36 -4.92 -15.85
C LEU A 87 11.06 -4.61 -17.33
N TRP A 88 10.36 -3.50 -17.62
CA TRP A 88 10.06 -3.10 -18.99
C TRP A 88 11.30 -2.76 -19.80
N VAL A 89 12.29 -2.10 -19.19
CA VAL A 89 13.58 -1.81 -19.83
C VAL A 89 14.29 -3.10 -20.22
N VAL A 90 14.38 -4.07 -19.31
CA VAL A 90 14.99 -5.38 -19.58
C VAL A 90 14.26 -6.11 -20.70
N LEU A 91 12.95 -6.17 -20.66
CA LEU A 91 12.14 -6.82 -21.69
C LEU A 91 12.31 -6.14 -23.06
N SER A 92 12.44 -4.82 -23.11
CA SER A 92 12.65 -4.11 -24.38
C SER A 92 14.03 -4.40 -25.01
N PHE A 93 15.05 -4.74 -24.23
CA PHE A 93 16.30 -5.25 -24.78
C PHE A 93 16.16 -6.68 -25.31
N ILE A 94 15.44 -7.56 -24.58
CA ILE A 94 15.26 -8.95 -24.96
C ILE A 94 14.50 -9.09 -26.28
N VAL A 95 13.53 -8.21 -26.57
CA VAL A 95 12.74 -8.25 -27.80
C VAL A 95 13.61 -8.11 -29.08
N HIS A 96 14.77 -7.50 -29.00
CA HIS A 96 15.67 -7.32 -30.13
C HIS A 96 16.54 -8.56 -30.42
N ILE A 97 16.51 -9.59 -29.55
CA ILE A 97 17.26 -10.83 -29.75
C ILE A 97 16.41 -11.76 -30.64
N PRO A 98 16.95 -12.22 -31.81
CA PRO A 98 16.26 -13.21 -32.64
C PRO A 98 15.81 -14.43 -31.83
N PHE A 99 14.66 -15.00 -32.14
CA PHE A 99 13.96 -16.08 -31.42
C PHE A 99 13.39 -15.70 -30.05
N LEU A 100 14.14 -15.01 -29.16
CA LEU A 100 13.61 -14.57 -27.86
C LEU A 100 12.55 -13.49 -28.03
N GLY A 101 12.69 -12.63 -29.02
CA GLY A 101 11.69 -11.60 -29.35
C GLY A 101 10.30 -12.15 -29.61
N TRP A 102 10.19 -13.27 -30.32
CA TRP A 102 8.89 -13.92 -30.56
C TRP A 102 8.22 -14.44 -29.27
N LEU A 103 9.03 -14.99 -28.37
CA LEU A 103 8.53 -15.47 -27.07
C LEU A 103 8.05 -14.32 -26.19
N THR A 104 8.72 -13.17 -26.24
CA THR A 104 8.33 -11.99 -25.46
C THR A 104 6.98 -11.43 -25.88
N ILE A 105 6.60 -11.51 -27.17
CA ILE A 105 5.29 -11.05 -27.65
C ILE A 105 4.13 -11.77 -26.94
N LEU A 106 4.28 -13.06 -26.63
CA LEU A 106 3.27 -13.82 -25.89
C LEU A 106 3.29 -13.50 -24.39
N ILE A 107 4.45 -13.22 -23.84
CA ILE A 107 4.64 -12.96 -22.41
C ILE A 107 4.22 -11.54 -22.01
N TRP A 108 4.37 -10.56 -22.89
CA TRP A 108 4.06 -9.16 -22.60
C TRP A 108 2.64 -8.92 -22.08
N PRO A 109 1.57 -9.41 -22.72
CA PRO A 109 0.23 -9.19 -22.21
C PRO A 109 -0.01 -9.89 -20.86
N LEU A 110 0.63 -11.02 -20.62
CA LEU A 110 0.52 -11.73 -19.33
C LEU A 110 1.19 -10.96 -18.20
N ILE A 111 2.39 -10.41 -18.44
CA ILE A 111 3.09 -9.56 -17.47
C ILE A 111 2.28 -8.30 -17.22
N GLY A 112 1.78 -7.65 -18.27
CA GLY A 112 0.94 -6.46 -18.14
C GLY A 112 -0.32 -6.71 -17.31
N LEU A 113 -1.00 -7.84 -17.58
CA LEU A 113 -2.19 -8.25 -16.82
C LEU A 113 -1.82 -8.55 -15.34
N ALA A 114 -0.75 -9.28 -15.10
CA ALA A 114 -0.28 -9.58 -13.74
C ALA A 114 0.03 -8.28 -12.97
N GLY A 115 0.73 -7.34 -13.59
CA GLY A 115 1.01 -6.04 -12.98
C GLY A 115 -0.24 -5.22 -12.69
N LEU A 116 -1.22 -5.25 -13.60
CA LEU A 116 -2.51 -4.59 -13.40
C LEU A 116 -3.26 -5.20 -12.20
N VAL A 117 -3.30 -6.52 -12.09
CA VAL A 117 -3.94 -7.22 -10.97
C VAL A 117 -3.24 -6.85 -9.65
N ILE A 118 -1.92 -6.91 -9.61
CA ILE A 118 -1.14 -6.51 -8.42
C ILE A 118 -1.45 -5.07 -8.05
N TRP A 119 -1.45 -4.16 -9.02
CA TRP A 119 -1.74 -2.75 -8.80
C TRP A 119 -3.14 -2.52 -8.21
N ILE A 120 -4.18 -3.19 -8.76
CA ILE A 120 -5.54 -3.11 -8.22
C ILE A 120 -5.60 -3.66 -6.79
N VAL A 121 -4.92 -4.78 -6.52
CA VAL A 121 -4.86 -5.36 -5.16
C VAL A 121 -4.22 -4.38 -4.19
N LEU A 122 -3.14 -3.70 -4.58
CA LEU A 122 -2.46 -2.69 -3.75
C LEU A 122 -3.39 -1.51 -3.43
N LEU A 123 -4.13 -1.01 -4.43
CA LEU A 123 -5.13 0.04 -4.25
C LEU A 123 -6.21 -0.36 -3.25
N LEU A 124 -6.77 -1.56 -3.43
CA LEU A 124 -7.84 -2.07 -2.57
C LEU A 124 -7.36 -2.30 -1.14
N LYS A 125 -6.16 -2.87 -0.96
CA LYS A 125 -5.56 -3.10 0.35
C LYS A 125 -5.24 -1.81 1.09
N ALA A 126 -4.72 -0.81 0.38
CA ALA A 126 -4.49 0.51 0.95
C ALA A 126 -5.81 1.18 1.38
N ASN A 127 -6.85 1.12 0.55
CA ASN A 127 -8.17 1.65 0.88
C ASN A 127 -8.81 0.95 2.10
N GLN A 128 -8.52 -0.33 2.30
CA GLN A 128 -8.96 -1.10 3.47
C GLN A 128 -8.14 -0.84 4.75
N GLY A 129 -7.15 0.05 4.70
CA GLY A 129 -6.26 0.34 5.82
C GLY A 129 -5.24 -0.77 6.13
N GLN A 130 -4.99 -1.68 5.19
CA GLN A 130 -4.10 -2.80 5.37
C GLN A 130 -2.70 -2.51 4.80
N MET A 131 -1.67 -2.69 5.61
CA MET A 131 -0.27 -2.64 5.16
C MET A 131 0.13 -3.98 4.52
N TRP A 132 -0.45 -4.27 3.34
CA TRP A 132 -0.13 -5.48 2.60
C TRP A 132 1.22 -5.32 1.89
N LYS A 133 2.15 -6.22 2.21
CA LYS A 133 3.52 -6.16 1.72
C LYS A 133 3.69 -6.97 0.45
N LEU A 134 4.25 -6.37 -0.59
CA LEU A 134 4.81 -7.12 -1.71
C LEU A 134 6.09 -7.84 -1.27
N PRO A 135 6.34 -9.06 -1.76
CA PRO A 135 7.61 -9.73 -1.49
C PRO A 135 8.80 -8.83 -1.88
N VAL A 136 9.80 -8.72 -1.02
CA VAL A 136 10.99 -7.88 -1.15
C VAL A 136 10.70 -6.38 -1.09
N ILE A 137 9.86 -5.85 -1.98
CA ILE A 137 9.52 -4.42 -2.07
C ILE A 137 8.83 -3.92 -0.80
N GLY A 138 7.90 -4.73 -0.24
CA GLY A 138 7.17 -4.37 0.97
C GLY A 138 8.06 -4.27 2.21
N ASP A 139 9.05 -5.15 2.33
CA ASP A 139 10.00 -5.11 3.45
C ASP A 139 10.94 -3.90 3.34
N MET A 140 11.34 -3.54 2.13
CA MET A 140 12.11 -2.31 1.87
C MET A 140 11.29 -1.06 2.23
N ALA A 141 10.04 -1.03 1.80
CA ALA A 141 9.12 0.07 2.09
C ALA A 141 8.86 0.22 3.60
N GLU A 142 8.70 -0.89 4.31
CA GLU A 142 8.50 -0.87 5.76
C GLU A 142 9.71 -0.32 6.51
N LYS A 143 10.92 -0.73 6.13
CA LYS A 143 12.15 -0.20 6.73
C LYS A 143 12.25 1.32 6.56
N GLN A 144 11.93 1.83 5.38
CA GLN A 144 11.95 3.27 5.10
C GLN A 144 10.81 4.02 5.80
N ALA A 145 9.65 3.40 5.94
CA ALA A 145 8.52 4.00 6.63
C ALA A 145 8.71 4.06 8.15
N GLY A 146 9.52 3.17 8.71
CA GLY A 146 9.84 3.12 10.14
C GLY A 146 11.08 3.94 10.55
N ALA A 147 11.82 4.44 9.57
CA ALA A 147 13.02 5.24 9.78
C ALA A 147 12.70 6.69 10.18
#